data_2041833c0e25992c0902f53609e25684
#
_entry.id   2041833c0e25992c0902f53609e25684
#
_cell.length_a   1.000
_cell.length_b   1.000
_cell.length_c   1.000
_cell.angle_alpha   90.00
_cell.angle_beta   90.00
_cell.angle_gamma   90.00
#
_symmetry.space_group_name_H-M   'P 1'
#
loop_
_entity.id
_entity.type
_entity.pdbx_description
1 polymer ?
#
loop_
_entity_poly.entity_id
_entity_poly.type
_entity_poly.pdbx_seq_one_letter_code
_entity_poly.pdbx_strand_id
1 'polypeptide(L)'
;MRCVEVRAGRPYEVFIGRGLMDAAGGMIVEALGGTRMAAILTDDTVDALYGARVEQALSESGLRTCRFAMPHGEAHKTLATWEKMLAFLSEQGMTRADAVVAL
;
A
#
# COMPACT_ATOMS: atom_id res chain seq x y z
N MET A 1 -6.92 6.58 19.09
CA MET A 1 -7.03 6.69 17.60
C MET A 1 -8.01 7.80 17.26
N ARG A 2 -7.67 8.58 16.27
CA ARG A 2 -8.52 9.65 15.76
C ARG A 2 -8.94 9.34 14.33
N CYS A 3 -10.21 9.53 14.01
CA CYS A 3 -10.74 9.35 12.67
C CYS A 3 -11.22 10.72 12.15
N VAL A 4 -10.79 11.08 10.95
CA VAL A 4 -11.18 12.32 10.28
C VAL A 4 -11.87 11.96 8.97
N GLU A 5 -13.13 12.37 8.83
CA GLU A 5 -13.87 12.19 7.59
C GLU A 5 -13.49 13.29 6.59
N VAL A 6 -13.13 12.88 5.37
CA VAL A 6 -12.86 13.80 4.26
C VAL A 6 -14.05 13.76 3.31
N ARG A 7 -14.75 14.89 3.20
CA ARG A 7 -15.93 15.04 2.34
C ARG A 7 -15.51 15.52 0.95
N ALA A 8 -15.08 14.57 0.15
CA ALA A 8 -14.82 14.80 -1.28
C ALA A 8 -15.98 14.24 -2.11
N GLY A 9 -15.87 14.25 -3.41
CA GLY A 9 -16.87 13.63 -4.29
C GLY A 9 -17.12 12.15 -3.93
N ARG A 10 -16.07 11.47 -3.46
CA ARG A 10 -16.12 10.14 -2.87
C ARG A 10 -15.57 10.25 -1.45
N PRO A 11 -16.44 10.29 -0.43
CA PRO A 11 -15.97 10.47 0.94
C PRO A 11 -15.06 9.35 1.41
N TYR A 12 -14.08 9.69 2.21
CA TYR A 12 -13.18 8.71 2.82
C TYR A 12 -12.76 9.16 4.22
N GLU A 13 -12.17 8.26 4.97
CA GLU A 13 -11.74 8.50 6.34
C GLU A 13 -10.23 8.46 6.45
N VAL A 14 -9.69 9.35 7.27
CA VAL A 14 -8.26 9.35 7.65
C VAL A 14 -8.16 8.95 9.10
N PHE A 15 -7.40 7.90 9.37
CA PHE A 15 -7.16 7.40 10.72
C PHE A 15 -5.79 7.85 11.20
N ILE A 16 -5.75 8.44 12.39
CA ILE A 16 -4.52 8.94 12.99
C ILE A 16 -4.37 8.29 14.36
N GLY A 17 -3.25 7.63 14.59
CA GLY A 17 -3.01 6.96 15.86
C GLY A 17 -1.72 6.15 15.84
N ARG A 18 -1.40 5.58 16.98
CA ARG A 18 -0.25 4.67 17.14
C ARG A 18 -0.68 3.24 16.84
N GLY A 19 0.26 2.43 16.32
CA GLY A 19 0.02 1.01 16.05
C GLY A 19 -0.89 0.71 14.87
N LEU A 20 -1.25 1.72 14.07
CA LEU A 20 -2.13 1.54 12.90
C LEU A 20 -1.48 0.71 11.80
N MET A 21 -0.16 0.73 11.72
CA MET A 21 0.56 -0.04 10.72
C MET A 21 0.29 -1.54 10.85
N ASP A 22 0.24 -2.05 12.08
CA ASP A 22 -0.05 -3.47 12.34
C ASP A 22 -1.53 -3.81 12.10
N ALA A 23 -2.41 -2.81 12.15
CA ALA A 23 -3.85 -2.97 11.90
C ALA A 23 -4.23 -2.70 10.43
N ALA A 24 -3.28 -2.31 9.59
CA ALA A 24 -3.55 -1.84 8.23
C ALA A 24 -4.28 -2.87 7.36
N GLY A 25 -3.89 -4.14 7.48
CA GLY A 25 -4.50 -5.20 6.68
C GLY A 25 -6.00 -5.35 6.92
N GLY A 26 -6.41 -5.38 8.18
CA GLY A 26 -7.82 -5.46 8.55
C GLY A 26 -8.60 -4.23 8.11
N MET A 27 -8.01 -3.05 8.24
CA MET A 27 -8.64 -1.80 7.81
C MET A 27 -8.84 -1.76 6.30
N ILE A 28 -7.88 -2.24 5.53
CA ILE A 28 -7.98 -2.31 4.06
C ILE A 28 -9.07 -3.29 3.65
N VAL A 29 -9.09 -4.47 4.24
CA VAL A 29 -10.11 -5.48 3.95
C VAL A 29 -11.51 -4.96 4.24
N GLU A 30 -11.70 -4.28 5.36
CA GLU A 30 -12.97 -3.68 5.73
C GLU A 30 -13.39 -2.57 4.77
N ALA A 31 -12.45 -1.68 4.40
CA ALA A 31 -12.75 -0.53 3.56
C ALA A 31 -13.05 -0.90 2.12
N LEU A 32 -12.35 -1.87 1.57
CA LEU A 32 -12.43 -2.18 0.14
C LEU A 32 -13.31 -3.39 -0.19
N GLY A 33 -13.59 -4.25 0.77
CA GLY A 33 -14.35 -5.47 0.53
C GLY A 33 -13.67 -6.32 -0.56
N GLY A 34 -13.90 -7.52 -0.79
CA GLY A 34 -13.47 -8.30 -1.95
C GLY A 34 -12.00 -8.20 -2.44
N THR A 35 -11.17 -7.35 -1.82
CA THR A 35 -9.75 -7.23 -2.15
C THR A 35 -9.03 -8.51 -1.76
N ARG A 36 -8.26 -9.08 -2.70
CA ARG A 36 -7.51 -10.32 -2.48
C ARG A 36 -6.00 -10.10 -2.43
N MET A 37 -5.52 -9.04 -3.04
CA MET A 37 -4.11 -8.74 -3.17
C MET A 37 -3.82 -7.27 -2.87
N ALA A 38 -2.70 -7.01 -2.20
CA ALA A 38 -2.22 -5.66 -1.92
C ALA A 38 -0.75 -5.55 -2.36
N ALA A 39 -0.46 -4.57 -3.18
CA ALA A 39 0.90 -4.26 -3.60
C ALA A 39 1.42 -3.07 -2.81
N ILE A 40 2.55 -3.22 -2.16
CA ILE A 40 3.22 -2.15 -1.43
C ILE A 40 4.18 -1.46 -2.39
N LEU A 41 4.00 -0.15 -2.57
CA LEU A 41 4.89 0.68 -3.37
C LEU A 41 5.59 1.66 -2.43
N THR A 42 6.90 1.61 -2.40
CA THR A 42 7.71 2.38 -1.45
C THR A 42 9.06 2.73 -2.05
N ASP A 43 9.91 3.43 -1.30
CA ASP A 43 11.31 3.58 -1.66
C ASP A 43 12.19 2.64 -0.83
N ASP A 44 13.46 2.53 -1.19
CA ASP A 44 14.40 1.61 -0.56
C ASP A 44 14.69 1.96 0.91
N THR A 45 14.66 3.24 1.26
CA THR A 45 14.86 3.68 2.65
C THR A 45 13.70 3.28 3.55
N VAL A 46 12.48 3.58 3.12
CA VAL A 46 11.26 3.24 3.88
C VAL A 46 11.04 1.74 3.90
N ASP A 47 11.34 1.05 2.80
CA ASP A 47 11.24 -0.41 2.72
C ASP A 47 12.13 -1.09 3.77
N ALA A 48 13.36 -0.63 3.93
CA ALA A 48 14.28 -1.17 4.92
C ALA A 48 13.77 -1.00 6.36
N LEU A 49 13.03 0.07 6.62
CA LEU A 49 12.51 0.38 7.95
C LEU A 49 11.16 -0.31 8.24
N TYR A 50 10.26 -0.35 7.28
CA TYR A 50 8.87 -0.72 7.52
C TYR A 50 8.29 -1.74 6.54
N GLY A 51 8.93 -1.99 5.41
CA GLY A 51 8.35 -2.80 4.34
C GLY A 51 7.91 -4.19 4.78
N ALA A 52 8.79 -4.93 5.44
CA ALA A 52 8.48 -6.27 5.91
C ALA A 52 7.37 -6.30 6.95
N ARG A 53 7.35 -5.32 7.85
CA ARG A 53 6.34 -5.21 8.89
C ARG A 53 4.95 -4.94 8.31
N VAL A 54 4.86 -4.04 7.35
CA VAL A 54 3.59 -3.74 6.67
C VAL A 54 3.13 -4.95 5.87
N GLU A 55 4.02 -5.58 5.13
CA GLU A 55 3.69 -6.77 4.35
C GLU A 55 3.17 -7.89 5.24
N GLN A 56 3.78 -8.11 6.40
CA GLN A 56 3.32 -9.09 7.35
C GLN A 56 1.91 -8.77 7.85
N ALA A 57 1.65 -7.52 8.21
CA ALA A 57 0.33 -7.10 8.67
C ALA A 57 -0.76 -7.32 7.62
N LEU A 58 -0.45 -7.05 6.35
CA LEU A 58 -1.37 -7.30 5.23
C LEU A 58 -1.59 -8.80 5.03
N SER A 59 -0.54 -9.58 5.06
CA SER A 59 -0.59 -11.04 4.89
C SER A 59 -1.41 -11.72 5.99
N GLU A 60 -1.28 -11.27 7.23
CA GLU A 60 -2.04 -11.79 8.38
C GLU A 60 -3.54 -11.54 8.24
N SER A 61 -3.94 -10.58 7.43
CA SER A 61 -5.34 -10.30 7.13
C SER A 61 -5.89 -11.12 5.95
N GLY A 62 -5.10 -12.07 5.45
CA GLY A 62 -5.50 -12.96 4.37
C GLY A 62 -5.22 -12.42 2.97
N LEU A 63 -4.55 -11.28 2.85
CA LEU A 63 -4.19 -10.71 1.56
C LEU A 63 -2.93 -11.36 0.98
N ARG A 64 -2.92 -11.60 -0.32
CA ARG A 64 -1.69 -11.84 -1.05
C ARG A 64 -0.94 -10.52 -1.15
N THR A 65 0.37 -10.55 -1.02
CA THR A 65 1.18 -9.33 -0.98
C THR A 65 2.34 -9.40 -1.95
N CYS A 66 2.73 -8.22 -2.42
CA CYS A 66 3.97 -8.02 -3.14
C CYS A 66 4.51 -6.63 -2.81
N ARG A 67 5.80 -6.43 -2.98
CA ARG A 67 6.47 -5.17 -2.67
C ARG A 67 7.36 -4.73 -3.82
N PHE A 68 7.30 -3.43 -4.12
CA PHE A 68 8.20 -2.76 -5.04
C PHE A 68 8.85 -1.59 -4.31
N ALA A 69 10.18 -1.57 -4.24
CA ALA A 69 10.95 -0.50 -3.64
C ALA A 69 11.73 0.23 -4.74
N MET A 70 11.40 1.50 -4.97
CA MET A 70 12.15 2.33 -5.90
C MET A 70 13.37 2.94 -5.19
N PRO A 71 14.41 3.34 -5.92
CA PRO A 71 15.50 4.10 -5.31
C PRO A 71 14.96 5.39 -4.69
N HIS A 72 15.45 5.75 -3.50
CA HIS A 72 15.00 6.95 -2.80
C HIS A 72 15.45 8.24 -3.50
N GLY A 73 14.75 9.33 -3.19
CA GLY A 73 15.08 10.67 -3.67
C GLY A 73 14.29 11.09 -4.92
N GLU A 74 14.08 12.39 -5.04
CA GLU A 74 13.32 12.99 -6.14
C GLU A 74 13.93 12.71 -7.52
N ALA A 75 15.26 12.53 -7.60
CA ALA A 75 15.93 12.21 -8.86
C ALA A 75 15.45 10.91 -9.50
N HIS A 76 14.90 10.00 -8.71
CA HIS A 76 14.38 8.71 -9.16
C HIS A 76 12.86 8.70 -9.40
N LYS A 77 12.18 9.79 -9.11
CA LYS A 77 10.75 9.96 -9.42
C LYS A 77 10.58 10.37 -10.88
N THR A 78 10.79 9.43 -11.77
CA THR A 78 10.80 9.62 -13.22
C THR A 78 9.79 8.73 -13.90
N LEU A 79 9.52 9.01 -15.19
CA LEU A 79 8.67 8.15 -16.00
C LEU A 79 9.26 6.74 -16.16
N ALA A 80 10.58 6.62 -16.24
CA ALA A 80 11.25 5.32 -16.31
C ALA A 80 11.01 4.47 -15.06
N THR A 81 11.10 5.08 -13.88
CA THR A 81 10.80 4.39 -12.62
C THR A 81 9.32 4.01 -12.53
N TRP A 82 8.44 4.90 -12.95
CA TRP A 82 7.00 4.63 -12.98
C TRP A 82 6.66 3.47 -13.92
N GLU A 83 7.28 3.42 -15.08
CA GLU A 83 7.13 2.32 -16.03
C GLU A 83 7.53 0.98 -15.41
N LYS A 84 8.65 0.95 -14.69
CA LYS A 84 9.08 -0.26 -13.96
C LYS A 84 8.09 -0.69 -12.91
N MET A 85 7.51 0.27 -12.19
CA MET A 85 6.48 0.02 -11.19
C MET A 85 5.23 -0.59 -11.82
N LEU A 86 4.76 -0.05 -12.94
CA LEU A 86 3.61 -0.58 -13.66
C LEU A 86 3.88 -1.98 -14.21
N ALA A 87 5.08 -2.22 -14.73
CA ALA A 87 5.48 -3.54 -15.20
C ALA A 87 5.47 -4.55 -14.05
N PHE A 88 5.97 -4.16 -12.88
CA PHE A 88 5.92 -4.99 -11.67
C PHE A 88 4.48 -5.37 -11.31
N LEU A 89 3.57 -4.40 -11.25
CA LEU A 89 2.17 -4.64 -10.91
C LEU A 89 1.51 -5.60 -11.91
N SER A 90 1.80 -5.43 -13.20
CA SER A 90 1.32 -6.32 -14.25
C SER A 90 1.84 -7.74 -14.09
N GLU A 91 3.13 -7.90 -13.81
CA GLU A 91 3.76 -9.21 -13.59
C GLU A 91 3.17 -9.94 -12.39
N GLN A 92 2.76 -9.19 -11.37
CA GLN A 92 2.12 -9.76 -10.18
C GLN A 92 0.65 -10.13 -10.39
N GLY A 93 0.08 -9.83 -11.55
CA GLY A 93 -1.31 -10.13 -11.85
C GLY A 93 -2.32 -9.22 -11.16
N MET A 94 -1.92 -8.00 -10.84
CA MET A 94 -2.79 -7.01 -10.20
C MET A 94 -3.96 -6.64 -11.10
N THR A 95 -5.14 -6.53 -10.50
CA THR A 95 -6.37 -6.11 -11.18
C THR A 95 -6.92 -4.84 -10.51
N ARG A 96 -7.92 -4.23 -11.12
CA ARG A 96 -8.57 -3.04 -10.53
C ARG A 96 -9.30 -3.32 -9.23
N ALA A 97 -9.53 -4.59 -8.89
CA ALA A 97 -10.14 -4.98 -7.62
C ALA A 97 -9.12 -5.10 -6.49
N ASP A 98 -7.83 -5.04 -6.81
CA ASP A 98 -6.75 -5.17 -5.85
C ASP A 98 -6.32 -3.81 -5.31
N ALA A 99 -5.58 -3.80 -4.20
CA ALA A 99 -5.18 -2.59 -3.52
C ALA A 99 -3.72 -2.24 -3.78
N VAL A 100 -3.43 -0.95 -3.86
CA VAL A 100 -2.08 -0.42 -3.83
C VAL A 100 -1.90 0.30 -2.50
N VAL A 101 -0.84 -0.03 -1.79
CA VAL A 101 -0.48 0.59 -0.52
C VAL A 101 0.78 1.43 -0.73
N ALA A 102 0.63 2.73 -0.68
CA ALA A 102 1.75 3.67 -0.74
C ALA A 102 2.33 3.83 0.67
N LEU A 103 3.60 3.50 0.81
CA LEU A 103 4.27 3.52 2.10
C LEU A 103 5.41 4.55 2.12
#